data_da6af37eeac21327fc78dbd443c0be73
#
_entry.id   da6af37eeac21327fc78dbd443c0be73
#
_cell.length_a   1.000
_cell.length_b   1.000
_cell.length_c   1.000
_cell.angle_alpha   90.00
_cell.angle_beta   90.00
_cell.angle_gamma   90.00
#
_symmetry.space_group_name_H-M   'P 1'
#
loop_
_entity.id
_entity.type
_entity.pdbx_description
1 polymer ?
#
loop_
_entity_poly.entity_id
_entity_poly.type
_entity_poly.pdbx_seq_one_letter_code
_entity_poly.pdbx_strand_id
1 'polypeptide(L)'
;MKKSARLLPAVILAVVAAAPAAVHAHFKLLEPASAIVESDRGDPQKAAPCGLTPDAKPTEAVTKATGGSKIHLKVQETIYHPGHYRVSLAVNSRQELPVDPITVERMTERGPQSVWAAIQSPPQLPVLADGLFQHYTRPASPQTFEADIQLPNITCPKCTLQVIQFMAEHGYNQPGGYSYHHCADLAITADASKPLDKGWPAATGTGN
;
A
#
# COMPACT_ATOMS: atom_id res chain seq x y z
N MET A 1 -2.15 -48.51 -65.06
CA MET A 1 -2.67 -47.17 -64.57
C MET A 1 -2.36 -47.03 -63.08
N LYS A 2 -1.32 -46.26 -62.72
CA LYS A 2 -0.93 -46.00 -61.30
C LYS A 2 -1.59 -44.69 -60.87
N LYS A 3 -2.49 -44.76 -59.91
CA LYS A 3 -3.10 -43.56 -59.28
C LYS A 3 -2.16 -43.06 -58.17
N SER A 4 -1.55 -41.90 -58.37
CA SER A 4 -0.77 -41.21 -57.37
C SER A 4 -1.72 -40.46 -56.45
N ALA A 5 -1.78 -40.87 -55.19
CA ALA A 5 -2.48 -40.13 -54.14
C ALA A 5 -1.57 -38.93 -53.66
N ARG A 6 -2.04 -37.74 -53.89
CA ARG A 6 -1.39 -36.51 -53.31
C ARG A 6 -1.85 -36.31 -51.87
N LEU A 7 -0.94 -36.47 -50.93
CA LEU A 7 -1.13 -36.09 -49.55
C LEU A 7 -0.97 -34.56 -49.43
N LEU A 8 -2.04 -33.87 -49.02
CA LEU A 8 -1.97 -32.46 -48.61
C LEU A 8 -1.44 -32.38 -47.17
N PRO A 9 -0.44 -31.53 -46.92
CA PRO A 9 -0.01 -31.32 -45.55
C PRO A 9 -1.07 -30.50 -44.81
N ALA A 10 -1.57 -31.03 -43.67
CA ALA A 10 -2.40 -30.29 -42.76
C ALA A 10 -1.50 -29.33 -41.96
N VAL A 11 -1.66 -28.02 -42.17
CA VAL A 11 -1.01 -26.99 -41.36
C VAL A 11 -1.81 -26.85 -40.06
N ILE A 12 -1.26 -27.36 -38.96
CA ILE A 12 -1.83 -27.17 -37.62
C ILE A 12 -1.42 -25.76 -37.16
N LEU A 13 -2.36 -24.83 -37.19
CA LEU A 13 -2.19 -23.50 -36.63
C LEU A 13 -2.30 -23.59 -35.09
N ALA A 14 -1.17 -23.60 -34.41
CA ALA A 14 -1.15 -23.54 -32.93
C ALA A 14 -1.54 -22.12 -32.48
N VAL A 15 -2.77 -21.96 -32.03
CA VAL A 15 -3.21 -20.72 -31.35
C VAL A 15 -2.59 -20.71 -29.94
N VAL A 16 -1.53 -19.93 -29.77
CA VAL A 16 -0.98 -19.65 -28.44
C VAL A 16 -1.95 -18.71 -27.75
N ALA A 17 -2.78 -19.25 -26.87
CA ALA A 17 -3.59 -18.44 -25.96
C ALA A 17 -2.65 -17.73 -24.98
N ALA A 18 -2.34 -16.47 -25.23
CA ALA A 18 -1.65 -15.62 -24.26
C ALA A 18 -2.60 -15.42 -23.07
N ALA A 19 -2.37 -16.15 -21.97
CA ALA A 19 -3.05 -15.86 -20.72
C ALA A 19 -2.67 -14.42 -20.31
N PRO A 20 -3.65 -13.54 -20.03
CA PRO A 20 -3.33 -12.21 -19.56
C PRO A 20 -2.59 -12.33 -18.23
N ALA A 21 -1.37 -11.80 -18.17
CA ALA A 21 -0.65 -11.68 -16.92
C ALA A 21 -1.52 -10.85 -15.97
N ALA A 22 -1.81 -11.38 -14.78
CA ALA A 22 -2.45 -10.61 -13.74
C ALA A 22 -1.49 -9.44 -13.42
N VAL A 23 -1.94 -8.23 -13.70
CA VAL A 23 -1.18 -7.02 -13.38
C VAL A 23 -1.33 -6.82 -11.88
N HIS A 24 -0.28 -7.08 -11.12
CA HIS A 24 -0.22 -6.84 -9.68
C HIS A 24 0.50 -5.52 -9.46
N ALA A 25 -0.17 -4.55 -8.83
CA ALA A 25 0.49 -3.37 -8.29
C ALA A 25 1.45 -3.81 -7.19
N HIS A 26 2.50 -3.09 -6.97
CA HIS A 26 3.38 -3.35 -5.83
C HIS A 26 4.17 -2.11 -5.49
N PHE A 27 4.38 -1.88 -4.21
CA PHE A 27 5.29 -0.84 -3.75
C PHE A 27 6.12 -1.31 -2.57
N LYS A 28 7.20 -0.60 -2.29
CA LYS A 28 8.07 -0.78 -1.12
C LYS A 28 7.99 0.46 -0.25
N LEU A 29 7.99 0.27 1.06
CA LEU A 29 8.17 1.35 2.02
C LEU A 29 9.66 1.47 2.35
N LEU A 30 10.31 2.53 1.82
CA LEU A 30 11.74 2.75 2.01
C LEU A 30 12.03 3.58 3.25
N GLU A 31 11.23 4.62 3.50
CA GLU A 31 11.33 5.49 4.67
C GLU A 31 9.93 5.90 5.15
N PRO A 32 9.66 5.83 6.48
CA PRO A 32 10.50 5.15 7.48
C PRO A 32 10.64 3.66 7.20
N ALA A 33 11.63 2.99 7.83
CA ALA A 33 11.89 1.58 7.58
C ALA A 33 10.64 0.72 7.82
N SER A 34 10.34 -0.17 6.88
CA SER A 34 9.22 -1.10 7.00
C SER A 34 9.34 -1.99 8.24
N ALA A 35 8.22 -2.25 8.90
CA ALA A 35 8.14 -3.14 10.07
C ALA A 35 8.35 -4.62 9.71
N ILE A 36 8.26 -4.98 8.44
CA ILE A 36 8.45 -6.35 7.93
C ILE A 36 9.47 -6.36 6.79
N VAL A 37 10.14 -7.50 6.62
CA VAL A 37 11.03 -7.73 5.49
C VAL A 37 10.19 -7.82 4.20
N GLU A 38 10.49 -6.94 3.27
CA GLU A 38 9.85 -6.88 1.97
C GLU A 38 10.70 -7.58 0.90
N SER A 39 10.04 -8.26 -0.03
CA SER A 39 10.69 -8.79 -1.23
C SER A 39 11.12 -7.63 -2.16
N ASP A 40 11.82 -7.95 -3.25
CA ASP A 40 12.17 -6.96 -4.28
C ASP A 40 10.94 -6.27 -4.89
N ARG A 41 9.77 -6.91 -4.83
CA ARG A 41 8.51 -6.33 -5.28
C ARG A 41 7.75 -5.58 -4.19
N GLY A 42 8.09 -5.78 -2.91
CA GLY A 42 7.38 -5.21 -1.78
C GLY A 42 6.41 -6.19 -1.07
N ASP A 43 6.40 -7.48 -1.44
CA ASP A 43 5.57 -8.45 -0.73
C ASP A 43 6.16 -8.80 0.65
N PRO A 44 5.29 -9.14 1.64
CA PRO A 44 3.84 -9.19 1.60
C PRO A 44 3.21 -7.80 1.80
N GLN A 45 2.08 -7.52 1.12
CA GLN A 45 1.44 -6.21 1.19
C GLN A 45 -0.10 -6.24 1.00
N LYS A 46 -0.69 -7.43 0.79
CA LYS A 46 -2.12 -7.52 0.46
C LYS A 46 -3.05 -7.45 1.66
N ALA A 47 -2.67 -8.06 2.78
CA ALA A 47 -3.55 -8.16 3.94
C ALA A 47 -3.55 -6.86 4.76
N ALA A 48 -4.73 -6.29 4.98
CA ALA A 48 -4.87 -5.17 5.92
C ALA A 48 -4.56 -5.63 7.35
N PRO A 49 -4.06 -4.75 8.22
CA PRO A 49 -3.72 -3.36 7.95
C PRO A 49 -2.27 -3.13 7.48
N CYS A 50 -1.37 -4.11 7.55
CA CYS A 50 0.09 -3.93 7.37
C CYS A 50 0.72 -4.91 6.38
N GLY A 51 -0.04 -5.54 5.52
CA GLY A 51 0.46 -6.53 4.57
C GLY A 51 0.85 -7.87 5.18
N LEU A 52 0.58 -8.10 6.47
CA LEU A 52 1.07 -9.26 7.20
C LEU A 52 0.51 -10.58 6.67
N THR A 53 1.39 -11.56 6.53
CA THR A 53 1.07 -12.97 6.32
C THR A 53 1.62 -13.78 7.51
N PRO A 54 1.16 -15.03 7.75
CA PRO A 54 1.63 -15.83 8.88
C PRO A 54 3.15 -16.07 8.89
N ASP A 55 3.81 -15.97 7.74
CA ASP A 55 5.24 -16.15 7.55
C ASP A 55 6.02 -14.83 7.39
N ALA A 56 5.34 -13.68 7.51
CA ALA A 56 5.99 -12.38 7.45
C ALA A 56 7.04 -12.24 8.56
N LYS A 57 8.25 -11.81 8.18
CA LYS A 57 9.37 -11.64 9.11
C LYS A 57 9.45 -10.19 9.54
N PRO A 58 9.43 -9.88 10.85
CA PRO A 58 9.64 -8.53 11.34
C PRO A 58 11.08 -8.07 11.05
N THR A 59 11.26 -6.77 10.84
CA THR A 59 12.59 -6.15 10.72
C THR A 59 13.14 -5.72 12.06
N GLU A 60 12.29 -5.62 13.10
CA GLU A 60 12.59 -5.02 14.42
C GLU A 60 13.04 -3.54 14.32
N ALA A 61 12.84 -2.92 13.15
CA ALA A 61 13.18 -1.53 12.94
C ALA A 61 12.17 -0.62 13.63
N VAL A 62 12.67 0.32 14.43
CA VAL A 62 11.84 1.36 15.07
C VAL A 62 12.43 2.72 14.73
N THR A 63 11.66 3.54 14.01
CA THR A 63 12.08 4.90 13.68
C THR A 63 11.73 5.85 14.84
N LYS A 64 12.73 6.54 15.38
CA LYS A 64 12.53 7.56 16.41
C LYS A 64 12.16 8.90 15.80
N ALA A 65 11.17 9.58 16.36
CA ALA A 65 10.73 10.87 15.89
C ALA A 65 10.35 11.81 17.06
N THR A 66 10.41 13.11 16.80
CA THR A 66 9.91 14.13 17.72
C THR A 66 8.46 14.45 17.36
N GLY A 67 7.58 14.50 18.35
CA GLY A 67 6.19 14.93 18.19
C GLY A 67 6.12 16.34 17.63
N GLY A 68 5.13 16.62 16.78
CA GLY A 68 4.99 17.92 16.12
C GLY A 68 6.08 18.23 15.11
N SER A 69 6.94 17.27 14.73
CA SER A 69 7.87 17.38 13.61
C SER A 69 7.32 16.68 12.37
N LYS A 70 8.04 16.80 11.26
CA LYS A 70 7.75 16.02 10.05
C LYS A 70 8.58 14.74 10.03
N ILE A 71 7.98 13.66 9.53
CA ILE A 71 8.69 12.42 9.20
C ILE A 71 8.77 12.31 7.67
N HIS A 72 9.93 11.95 7.17
CA HIS A 72 10.10 11.71 5.74
C HIS A 72 9.45 10.39 5.33
N LEU A 73 8.58 10.46 4.34
CA LEU A 73 7.97 9.30 3.70
C LEU A 73 8.63 9.11 2.34
N LYS A 74 9.12 7.91 2.10
CA LYS A 74 9.65 7.51 0.81
C LYS A 74 9.12 6.13 0.43
N VAL A 75 8.45 6.05 -0.71
CA VAL A 75 7.92 4.81 -1.26
C VAL A 75 8.44 4.60 -2.67
N GLN A 76 8.67 3.36 -3.07
CA GLN A 76 9.01 2.99 -4.43
C GLN A 76 7.91 2.11 -5.01
N GLU A 77 7.24 2.59 -6.03
CA GLU A 77 6.32 1.78 -6.81
C GLU A 77 7.12 0.85 -7.71
N THR A 78 7.10 -0.43 -7.41
CA THR A 78 7.86 -1.46 -8.15
C THR A 78 7.08 -2.00 -9.34
N ILE A 79 5.75 -2.00 -9.25
CA ILE A 79 4.83 -2.32 -10.34
C ILE A 79 3.74 -1.25 -10.38
N TYR A 80 3.70 -0.53 -11.48
CA TYR A 80 2.77 0.60 -11.67
C TYR A 80 1.30 0.20 -11.53
N HIS A 81 0.59 1.02 -10.74
CA HIS A 81 -0.87 1.14 -10.78
C HIS A 81 -1.32 2.59 -10.64
N PRO A 82 -2.32 3.01 -11.43
CA PRO A 82 -2.93 4.32 -11.20
C PRO A 82 -3.56 4.36 -9.81
N GLY A 83 -3.45 5.48 -9.11
CA GLY A 83 -4.03 5.62 -7.78
C GLY A 83 -3.41 6.72 -6.94
N HIS A 84 -3.43 6.51 -5.63
CA HIS A 84 -2.87 7.44 -4.65
C HIS A 84 -2.49 6.71 -3.36
N TYR A 85 -1.84 7.44 -2.46
CA TYR A 85 -1.41 6.90 -1.16
C TYR A 85 -2.10 7.62 -0.01
N ARG A 86 -2.30 6.89 1.11
CA ARG A 86 -2.79 7.39 2.39
C ARG A 86 -1.82 7.01 3.49
N VAL A 87 -1.63 7.90 4.46
CA VAL A 87 -0.83 7.68 5.67
C VAL A 87 -1.71 7.82 6.89
N SER A 88 -1.65 6.85 7.79
CA SER A 88 -2.41 6.83 9.06
C SER A 88 -1.49 6.46 10.23
N LEU A 89 -1.85 6.83 11.46
CA LEU A 89 -1.07 6.55 12.66
C LEU A 89 -1.94 5.91 13.73
N ALA A 90 -1.57 4.71 14.16
CA ALA A 90 -2.13 4.05 15.34
C ALA A 90 -1.20 4.26 16.54
N VAL A 91 -1.77 4.54 17.73
CA VAL A 91 -1.01 4.88 18.94
C VAL A 91 -0.76 3.64 19.81
N ASN A 92 -1.75 2.79 20.01
CA ASN A 92 -1.66 1.65 20.92
C ASN A 92 -1.70 0.31 20.23
N SER A 93 -2.45 0.20 19.15
CA SER A 93 -2.58 -1.06 18.43
C SER A 93 -2.94 -0.85 16.96
N ARG A 94 -2.56 -1.78 16.10
CA ARG A 94 -2.88 -1.76 14.67
C ARG A 94 -4.38 -1.81 14.37
N GLN A 95 -5.22 -2.20 15.34
CA GLN A 95 -6.68 -2.18 15.25
C GLN A 95 -7.26 -0.74 15.26
N GLU A 96 -6.49 0.26 15.68
CA GLU A 96 -6.87 1.67 15.58
C GLU A 96 -6.72 2.23 14.16
N LEU A 97 -6.03 1.51 13.27
CA LEU A 97 -5.87 1.92 11.88
C LEU A 97 -7.21 1.90 11.15
N PRO A 98 -7.47 2.88 10.29
CA PRO A 98 -8.73 2.95 9.57
C PRO A 98 -8.84 1.81 8.55
N VAL A 99 -10.06 1.44 8.22
CA VAL A 99 -10.36 0.57 7.08
C VAL A 99 -9.90 1.23 5.78
N ASP A 100 -9.74 0.43 4.75
CA ASP A 100 -9.41 0.90 3.41
C ASP A 100 -10.39 1.97 2.92
N PRO A 101 -9.96 2.85 2.01
CA PRO A 101 -10.84 3.87 1.45
C PRO A 101 -12.07 3.26 0.80
N ILE A 102 -13.22 3.95 0.95
CA ILE A 102 -14.44 3.59 0.22
C ILE A 102 -14.14 3.69 -1.27
N THR A 103 -14.30 2.56 -1.96
CA THR A 103 -13.96 2.43 -3.38
C THR A 103 -15.23 2.36 -4.23
N VAL A 104 -15.25 3.07 -5.35
CA VAL A 104 -16.25 2.90 -6.41
C VAL A 104 -15.73 1.86 -7.39
N GLU A 105 -16.60 0.94 -7.73
CA GLU A 105 -16.32 -0.17 -8.63
C GLU A 105 -17.11 -0.04 -9.94
N ARG A 106 -16.58 -0.65 -10.98
CA ARG A 106 -17.34 -0.99 -12.19
C ARG A 106 -17.28 -2.50 -12.42
N MET A 107 -18.36 -3.07 -12.95
CA MET A 107 -18.36 -4.47 -13.34
C MET A 107 -17.70 -4.62 -14.72
N THR A 108 -16.81 -5.59 -14.84
CA THR A 108 -16.17 -5.97 -16.11
C THR A 108 -16.41 -7.46 -16.39
N GLU A 109 -16.06 -7.93 -17.55
CA GLU A 109 -16.11 -9.38 -17.90
C GLU A 109 -15.25 -10.25 -16.95
N ARG A 110 -14.26 -9.63 -16.26
CA ARG A 110 -13.35 -10.28 -15.29
C ARG A 110 -13.79 -10.11 -13.85
N GLY A 111 -14.97 -9.55 -13.60
CA GLY A 111 -15.47 -9.23 -12.27
C GLY A 111 -15.34 -7.73 -11.91
N PRO A 112 -15.54 -7.40 -10.63
CA PRO A 112 -15.48 -6.02 -10.17
C PRO A 112 -14.05 -5.45 -10.30
N GLN A 113 -13.99 -4.20 -10.70
CA GLN A 113 -12.75 -3.44 -10.87
C GLN A 113 -12.92 -2.06 -10.22
N SER A 114 -11.91 -1.64 -9.44
CA SER A 114 -11.87 -0.32 -8.83
C SER A 114 -11.80 0.78 -9.90
N VAL A 115 -12.45 1.91 -9.62
CA VAL A 115 -12.39 3.10 -10.48
C VAL A 115 -11.68 4.25 -9.75
N TRP A 116 -12.16 4.58 -8.56
CA TRP A 116 -11.58 5.59 -7.68
C TRP A 116 -11.91 5.27 -6.22
N ALA A 117 -11.20 5.88 -5.31
CA ALA A 117 -11.50 5.80 -3.88
C ALA A 117 -11.62 7.19 -3.26
N ALA A 118 -12.42 7.28 -2.20
CA ALA A 118 -12.64 8.52 -1.47
C ALA A 118 -11.33 9.01 -0.85
N ILE A 119 -11.00 10.28 -1.09
CA ILE A 119 -9.87 10.99 -0.48
C ILE A 119 -10.43 11.91 0.60
N GLN A 120 -9.86 11.85 1.80
CA GLN A 120 -10.21 12.72 2.89
C GLN A 120 -9.50 14.08 2.73
N SER A 121 -10.26 15.15 2.62
CA SER A 121 -9.71 16.52 2.55
C SER A 121 -10.62 17.49 3.33
N PRO A 122 -10.19 17.99 4.52
CA PRO A 122 -8.95 17.61 5.23
C PRO A 122 -9.00 16.18 5.78
N PRO A 123 -7.83 15.55 6.03
CA PRO A 123 -7.75 14.26 6.69
C PRO A 123 -8.38 14.29 8.09
N GLN A 124 -9.03 13.19 8.46
CA GLN A 124 -9.60 12.99 9.80
C GLN A 124 -8.79 11.94 10.56
N LEU A 125 -8.55 12.15 11.85
CA LEU A 125 -7.82 11.19 12.67
C LEU A 125 -8.43 9.78 12.56
N PRO A 126 -7.61 8.75 12.47
CA PRO A 126 -6.16 8.72 12.60
C PRO A 126 -5.38 8.90 11.29
N VAL A 127 -6.02 9.39 10.22
CA VAL A 127 -5.37 9.68 8.94
C VAL A 127 -4.55 10.97 9.07
N LEU A 128 -3.25 10.90 8.76
CA LEU A 128 -2.34 12.04 8.75
C LEU A 128 -2.31 12.76 7.41
N ALA A 129 -2.37 12.00 6.33
CA ALA A 129 -2.37 12.52 4.96
C ALA A 129 -3.11 11.54 4.04
N ASP A 130 -3.83 12.07 3.06
CA ASP A 130 -4.56 11.28 2.08
C ASP A 130 -4.45 11.92 0.69
N GLY A 131 -4.64 11.11 -0.36
CA GLY A 131 -4.52 11.57 -1.74
C GLY A 131 -3.10 11.97 -2.13
N LEU A 132 -2.08 11.45 -1.44
CA LEU A 132 -0.67 11.67 -1.79
C LEU A 132 -0.34 11.00 -3.11
N PHE A 133 0.60 11.60 -3.85
CA PHE A 133 1.19 11.00 -5.05
C PHE A 133 0.16 10.50 -6.06
N GLN A 134 -0.90 11.28 -6.30
CA GLN A 134 -1.90 10.92 -7.30
C GLN A 134 -1.26 10.78 -8.68
N HIS A 135 -1.39 9.61 -9.30
CA HIS A 135 -0.82 9.34 -10.61
C HIS A 135 -1.70 8.37 -11.40
N TYR A 136 -1.96 8.71 -12.65
CA TYR A 136 -2.88 7.98 -13.53
C TYR A 136 -2.26 7.68 -14.91
N THR A 137 -0.99 8.04 -15.10
CA THR A 137 -0.26 7.77 -16.35
C THR A 137 0.93 6.89 -16.05
N ARG A 138 1.05 5.78 -16.77
CA ARG A 138 2.16 4.83 -16.59
C ARG A 138 3.50 5.52 -16.93
N PRO A 139 4.45 5.53 -15.99
CA PRO A 139 5.79 6.05 -16.25
C PRO A 139 6.64 5.06 -17.07
N ALA A 140 7.74 5.55 -17.62
CA ALA A 140 8.69 4.70 -18.37
C ALA A 140 9.52 3.75 -17.49
N SER A 141 9.62 4.04 -16.18
CA SER A 141 10.39 3.27 -15.19
C SER A 141 9.68 3.26 -13.85
N PRO A 142 10.03 2.37 -12.92
CA PRO A 142 9.54 2.42 -11.54
C PRO A 142 9.72 3.81 -10.93
N GLN A 143 8.73 4.28 -10.19
CA GLN A 143 8.72 5.61 -9.59
C GLN A 143 9.04 5.54 -8.11
N THR A 144 9.78 6.52 -7.64
CA THR A 144 9.96 6.81 -6.22
C THR A 144 9.20 8.09 -5.89
N PHE A 145 8.38 8.05 -4.85
CA PHE A 145 7.63 9.20 -4.37
C PHE A 145 8.09 9.54 -2.96
N GLU A 146 8.18 10.83 -2.68
CA GLU A 146 8.66 11.34 -1.40
C GLU A 146 7.78 12.49 -0.91
N ALA A 147 7.50 12.53 0.39
CA ALA A 147 6.80 13.63 1.06
C ALA A 147 7.18 13.70 2.53
N ASP A 148 7.06 14.88 3.10
CA ASP A 148 7.16 15.08 4.55
C ASP A 148 5.78 15.05 5.18
N ILE A 149 5.55 14.12 6.11
CA ILE A 149 4.27 13.92 6.80
C ILE A 149 4.34 14.55 8.17
N GLN A 150 3.40 15.44 8.48
CA GLN A 150 3.30 16.07 9.81
C GLN A 150 2.89 15.04 10.86
N LEU A 151 3.73 14.82 11.86
CA LEU A 151 3.38 14.01 13.02
C LEU A 151 2.64 14.83 14.07
N PRO A 152 1.71 14.22 14.82
CA PRO A 152 1.12 14.89 15.98
C PRO A 152 2.14 15.08 17.10
N ASN A 153 1.95 16.11 17.90
CA ASN A 153 2.74 16.31 19.12
C ASN A 153 2.20 15.45 20.27
N ILE A 154 2.57 14.17 20.26
CA ILE A 154 2.19 13.17 21.27
C ILE A 154 3.40 12.38 21.72
N THR A 155 3.29 11.71 22.86
CA THR A 155 4.24 10.66 23.26
C THR A 155 3.64 9.30 22.93
N CYS A 156 4.37 8.52 22.15
CA CYS A 156 3.97 7.18 21.79
C CYS A 156 5.22 6.29 21.60
N PRO A 157 5.52 5.39 22.54
CA PRO A 157 6.73 4.57 22.49
C PRO A 157 6.68 3.46 21.44
N LYS A 158 5.47 3.08 20.99
CA LYS A 158 5.24 2.02 19.99
C LYS A 158 4.03 2.35 19.12
N CYS A 159 4.17 3.36 18.28
CA CYS A 159 3.15 3.68 17.28
C CYS A 159 3.35 2.84 16.02
N THR A 160 2.29 2.69 15.26
CA THR A 160 2.34 2.13 13.91
C THR A 160 1.95 3.18 12.89
N LEU A 161 2.85 3.54 12.00
CA LEU A 161 2.55 4.33 10.81
C LEU A 161 2.16 3.37 9.69
N GLN A 162 0.95 3.50 9.19
CA GLN A 162 0.47 2.74 8.03
C GLN A 162 0.61 3.58 6.76
N VAL A 163 1.07 2.96 5.69
CA VAL A 163 1.05 3.51 4.33
C VAL A 163 0.27 2.55 3.46
N ILE A 164 -0.78 3.04 2.83
CA ILE A 164 -1.55 2.26 1.85
C ILE A 164 -1.43 2.88 0.46
N GLN A 165 -1.41 2.04 -0.56
CA GLN A 165 -1.59 2.41 -1.96
C GLN A 165 -2.97 1.95 -2.40
N PHE A 166 -3.89 2.88 -2.65
CA PHE A 166 -5.11 2.57 -3.39
C PHE A 166 -4.78 2.40 -4.88
N MET A 167 -5.36 1.37 -5.48
CA MET A 167 -5.15 1.02 -6.89
C MET A 167 -6.43 1.19 -7.68
N ALA A 168 -6.45 2.14 -8.61
CA ALA A 168 -7.50 2.23 -9.62
C ALA A 168 -7.25 1.24 -10.77
N GLU A 169 -8.28 0.93 -11.52
CA GLU A 169 -8.23 -0.01 -12.65
C GLU A 169 -7.76 -1.42 -12.26
N HIS A 170 -7.97 -1.80 -10.99
CA HIS A 170 -7.52 -3.07 -10.44
C HIS A 170 -8.69 -3.99 -10.11
N GLY A 171 -8.53 -5.30 -10.39
CA GLY A 171 -9.45 -6.33 -9.92
C GLY A 171 -9.36 -6.52 -8.41
N TYR A 172 -10.43 -7.04 -7.80
CA TYR A 172 -10.44 -7.29 -6.36
C TYR A 172 -9.35 -8.30 -5.96
N ASN A 173 -8.48 -7.92 -5.03
CA ASN A 173 -7.48 -8.80 -4.44
C ASN A 173 -8.04 -9.54 -3.22
N GLN A 174 -7.73 -10.81 -3.10
CA GLN A 174 -7.93 -11.56 -1.85
C GLN A 174 -6.58 -11.65 -1.12
N PRO A 175 -6.51 -11.26 0.17
CA PRO A 175 -7.53 -10.64 1.04
C PRO A 175 -7.54 -9.10 1.03
N GLY A 176 -6.75 -8.47 0.21
CA GLY A 176 -6.41 -7.05 0.32
C GLY A 176 -7.32 -6.06 -0.40
N GLY A 177 -8.47 -6.45 -0.97
CA GLY A 177 -9.37 -5.51 -1.65
C GLY A 177 -8.70 -4.77 -2.82
N TYR A 178 -8.73 -3.44 -2.80
CA TYR A 178 -8.13 -2.58 -3.82
C TYR A 178 -6.96 -1.75 -3.28
N SER A 179 -6.42 -2.13 -2.13
CA SER A 179 -5.29 -1.45 -1.50
C SER A 179 -4.17 -2.41 -1.16
N TYR A 180 -2.95 -1.90 -1.19
CA TYR A 180 -1.79 -2.56 -0.62
C TYR A 180 -1.30 -1.79 0.61
N HIS A 181 -0.68 -2.50 1.56
CA HIS A 181 -0.45 -2.03 2.90
C HIS A 181 0.98 -2.28 3.34
N HIS A 182 1.65 -1.25 3.84
CA HIS A 182 2.88 -1.37 4.61
C HIS A 182 2.75 -0.60 5.91
N CYS A 183 3.50 -1.01 6.92
CA CYS A 183 3.60 -0.32 8.19
C CYS A 183 5.07 -0.11 8.56
N ALA A 184 5.31 0.96 9.32
CA ALA A 184 6.56 1.20 10.02
C ALA A 184 6.29 1.38 11.51
N ASP A 185 7.14 0.84 12.36
CA ASP A 185 7.05 1.04 13.79
C ASP A 185 7.80 2.33 14.18
N LEU A 186 7.13 3.18 14.95
CA LEU A 186 7.67 4.46 15.38
C LEU A 186 7.75 4.55 16.92
N ALA A 187 8.73 5.31 17.41
CA ALA A 187 8.78 5.81 18.77
C ALA A 187 8.76 7.35 18.73
N ILE A 188 7.64 7.95 19.10
CA ILE A 188 7.45 9.39 19.10
C ILE A 188 7.60 9.92 20.52
N THR A 189 8.46 10.93 20.70
CA THR A 189 8.59 11.69 21.96
C THR A 189 8.02 13.08 21.73
N ALA A 190 7.06 13.48 22.55
CA ALA A 190 6.47 14.80 22.45
C ALA A 190 7.52 15.91 22.61
N ASP A 191 7.38 16.97 21.83
CA ASP A 191 8.13 18.21 22.00
C ASP A 191 7.54 18.99 23.19
N ALA A 192 8.27 19.03 24.30
CA ALA A 192 7.83 19.70 25.51
C ALA A 192 7.66 21.23 25.38
N SER A 193 8.21 21.82 24.32
CA SER A 193 8.07 23.26 24.02
C SER A 193 6.73 23.60 23.36
N LYS A 194 5.94 22.60 22.97
CA LYS A 194 4.67 22.75 22.28
C LYS A 194 3.53 22.08 23.05
N PRO A 195 2.29 22.57 22.96
CA PRO A 195 1.15 21.87 23.51
C PRO A 195 0.97 20.50 22.88
N LEU A 196 0.49 19.52 23.65
CA LEU A 196 0.12 18.22 23.11
C LEU A 196 -1.10 18.34 22.20
N ASP A 197 -1.10 17.60 21.12
CA ASP A 197 -2.24 17.52 20.20
C ASP A 197 -3.39 16.72 20.82
N LYS A 198 -4.61 17.25 20.65
CA LYS A 198 -5.84 16.66 21.18
C LYS A 198 -6.44 15.68 20.19
N GLY A 199 -7.27 14.78 20.71
CA GLY A 199 -8.01 13.81 19.88
C GLY A 199 -7.28 12.49 19.66
N TRP A 200 -6.00 12.40 20.05
CA TRP A 200 -5.25 11.14 20.01
C TRP A 200 -5.46 10.34 21.29
N PRO A 201 -5.54 8.99 21.22
CA PRO A 201 -5.59 8.16 22.41
C PRO A 201 -4.29 8.32 23.22
N ALA A 202 -4.39 8.21 24.55
CA ALA A 202 -3.19 8.15 25.39
C ALA A 202 -2.43 6.84 25.11
N ALA A 203 -1.11 6.93 25.00
CA ALA A 203 -0.28 5.74 24.83
C ALA A 203 -0.30 4.87 26.09
N THR A 204 -0.67 3.60 25.95
CA THR A 204 -0.72 2.62 27.05
C THR A 204 0.60 1.91 27.29
N GLY A 205 1.59 2.10 26.42
CA GLY A 205 2.90 1.44 26.49
C GLY A 205 2.90 -0.06 26.14
N THR A 206 1.74 -0.63 25.82
CA THR A 206 1.56 -2.07 25.55
C THR A 206 1.45 -2.40 24.07
N GLY A 207 1.91 -1.50 23.20
CA GLY A 207 1.81 -1.71 21.75
C GLY A 207 2.29 -3.10 21.30
N ASN A 208 1.50 -3.76 20.48
CA ASN A 208 1.80 -5.03 19.82
C ASN A 208 2.53 -4.81 18.51
#